data_1859f7d4b40ee8458176b3e4a7ba9ab2
#
_entry.id   1859f7d4b40ee8458176b3e4a7ba9ab2
#
_cell.length_a   1.000
_cell.length_b   1.000
_cell.length_c   1.000
_cell.angle_alpha   90.00
_cell.angle_beta   90.00
_cell.angle_gamma   90.00
#
_symmetry.space_group_name_H-M   'P 1'
#
loop_
_entity.id
_entity.type
_entity.pdbx_description
1 polymer ?
#
loop_
_entity_poly.entity_id
_entity_poly.type
_entity_poly.pdbx_seq_one_letter_code
_entity_poly.pdbx_strand_id
1 'polypeptide(L)'
;SAASDVYKRQPNEVTRYEAGAELTLTPENVGNEGLRVKTESGDGKIQVLSLERNCGAPSYRGEICIQPKNGGLLVINEVNLEDYVAGVIPGEMPVSYGEEALKVQAVCARTFAYRALDGTFRDYPAHLDDTVASQVYNQNEECPESIQAVSQTRGQVLKNSEGLTATYFFST
;
A
#
# COMPACT_ATOMS: atom_id res chain seq x y z
N SER A 1 -5.29 -17.06 -13.96
CA SER A 1 -5.37 -16.31 -12.72
C SER A 1 -6.76 -16.48 -12.14
N ALA A 2 -6.89 -17.09 -10.97
CA ALA A 2 -8.17 -17.16 -10.28
C ALA A 2 -8.52 -15.72 -9.88
N ALA A 3 -9.56 -15.18 -10.47
CA ALA A 3 -10.16 -13.94 -10.04
C ALA A 3 -10.74 -14.17 -8.64
N SER A 4 -10.35 -13.38 -7.66
CA SER A 4 -10.85 -13.51 -6.29
C SER A 4 -12.05 -12.57 -6.10
N ASP A 5 -13.08 -13.08 -5.43
CA ASP A 5 -14.25 -12.29 -5.07
C ASP A 5 -13.86 -11.11 -4.18
N VAL A 6 -14.54 -9.99 -4.33
CA VAL A 6 -14.34 -8.77 -3.55
C VAL A 6 -15.47 -8.61 -2.54
N TYR A 7 -15.13 -8.27 -1.30
CA TYR A 7 -16.09 -8.00 -0.25
C TYR A 7 -16.15 -6.52 0.09
N LYS A 8 -17.35 -5.98 0.12
CA LYS A 8 -17.68 -4.69 0.74
C LYS A 8 -18.22 -4.98 2.15
N ARG A 9 -17.62 -4.39 3.17
CA ARG A 9 -18.05 -4.53 4.57
C ARG A 9 -18.44 -3.17 5.13
N GLN A 10 -19.68 -3.04 5.53
CA GLN A 10 -20.17 -2.03 6.46
C GLN A 10 -20.34 -2.67 7.84
N PRO A 11 -20.48 -1.92 8.96
CA PRO A 11 -20.48 -2.48 10.30
C PRO A 11 -21.41 -3.66 10.54
N ASN A 12 -22.53 -3.74 9.79
CA ASN A 12 -23.55 -4.78 9.94
C ASN A 12 -23.91 -5.52 8.64
N GLU A 13 -23.20 -5.28 7.52
CA GLU A 13 -23.52 -5.88 6.24
C GLU A 13 -22.28 -6.23 5.44
N VAL A 14 -22.25 -7.44 4.88
CA VAL A 14 -21.19 -7.89 3.97
C VAL A 14 -21.82 -8.18 2.62
N THR A 15 -21.43 -7.44 1.59
CA THR A 15 -21.83 -7.68 0.22
C THR A 15 -20.66 -8.29 -0.55
N ARG A 16 -20.90 -9.37 -1.28
CA ARG A 16 -19.93 -10.03 -2.15
C ARG A 16 -20.10 -9.58 -3.59
N TYR A 17 -19.00 -9.43 -4.27
CA TYR A 17 -18.96 -9.07 -5.69
C TYR A 17 -18.03 -10.04 -6.41
N GLU A 18 -18.39 -10.40 -7.63
CA GLU A 18 -17.52 -11.20 -8.50
C GLU A 18 -16.25 -10.43 -8.85
N ALA A 19 -15.18 -11.15 -9.12
CA ALA A 19 -13.93 -10.54 -9.56
C ALA A 19 -14.12 -9.75 -10.85
N GLY A 20 -13.54 -8.55 -10.89
CA GLY A 20 -13.71 -7.60 -11.99
C GLY A 20 -14.97 -6.73 -11.90
N ALA A 21 -15.79 -6.88 -10.84
CA ALA A 21 -16.89 -5.95 -10.61
C ALA A 21 -16.36 -4.54 -10.31
N GLU A 22 -17.02 -3.53 -10.87
CA GLU A 22 -16.72 -2.12 -10.63
C GLU A 22 -17.70 -1.52 -9.63
N LEU A 23 -17.17 -0.85 -8.63
CA LEU A 23 -17.95 -0.14 -7.60
C LEU A 23 -17.73 1.36 -7.72
N THR A 24 -18.80 2.11 -7.93
CA THR A 24 -18.77 3.57 -7.84
C THR A 24 -19.13 4.00 -6.43
N LEU A 25 -18.17 4.64 -5.74
CA LEU A 25 -18.32 5.12 -4.37
C LEU A 25 -18.32 6.64 -4.35
N THR A 26 -19.28 7.19 -3.62
CA THR A 26 -19.44 8.63 -3.38
C THR A 26 -19.61 8.89 -1.89
N PRO A 27 -19.39 10.12 -1.39
CA PRO A 27 -19.65 10.42 0.03
C PRO A 27 -21.07 10.04 0.49
N GLU A 28 -22.07 10.13 -0.42
CA GLU A 28 -23.46 9.83 -0.12
C GLU A 28 -23.72 8.33 0.05
N ASN A 29 -23.06 7.46 -0.77
CA ASN A 29 -23.31 6.01 -0.75
C ASN A 29 -22.37 5.22 0.16
N VAL A 30 -21.28 5.85 0.63
CA VAL A 30 -20.35 5.23 1.60
C VAL A 30 -20.91 5.27 3.02
N GLY A 31 -21.71 6.30 3.33
CA GLY A 31 -22.25 6.52 4.68
C GLY A 31 -21.21 7.04 5.67
N ASN A 32 -21.68 7.53 6.82
CA ASN A 32 -20.82 8.18 7.83
C ASN A 32 -19.78 7.24 8.47
N GLU A 33 -20.10 5.96 8.57
CA GLU A 33 -19.23 4.94 9.16
C GLU A 33 -18.11 4.49 8.23
N GLY A 34 -18.18 4.89 6.95
CA GLY A 34 -17.27 4.43 5.93
C GLY A 34 -17.53 2.96 5.52
N LEU A 35 -16.67 2.42 4.70
CA LEU A 35 -16.70 1.02 4.29
C LEU A 35 -15.29 0.47 4.10
N ARG A 36 -15.21 -0.86 4.05
CA ARG A 36 -13.99 -1.60 3.78
C ARG A 36 -14.19 -2.52 2.59
N VAL A 37 -13.21 -2.55 1.70
CA VAL A 37 -13.17 -3.42 0.52
C VAL A 37 -11.94 -4.30 0.62
N LYS A 38 -12.12 -5.60 0.51
CA LYS A 38 -11.00 -6.55 0.49
C LYS A 38 -11.27 -7.67 -0.51
N THR A 39 -10.20 -8.30 -0.96
CA THR A 39 -10.31 -9.53 -1.76
C THR A 39 -10.49 -10.75 -0.83
N GLU A 40 -11.13 -11.80 -1.33
CA GLU A 40 -11.30 -13.06 -0.58
C GLU A 40 -9.96 -13.80 -0.47
N SER A 41 -9.17 -13.80 -1.54
CA SER A 41 -7.82 -14.36 -1.51
C SER A 41 -6.80 -13.37 -0.98
N GLY A 42 -5.86 -13.84 -0.17
CA GLY A 42 -4.79 -12.99 0.36
C GLY A 42 -3.88 -12.36 -0.71
N ASP A 43 -3.85 -12.93 -1.92
CA ASP A 43 -3.02 -12.45 -3.04
C ASP A 43 -3.77 -11.53 -4.01
N GLY A 44 -5.07 -11.33 -3.80
CA GLY A 44 -5.89 -10.46 -4.64
C GLY A 44 -5.49 -9.00 -4.52
N LYS A 45 -5.76 -8.23 -5.58
CA LYS A 45 -5.55 -6.78 -5.60
C LYS A 45 -6.85 -6.04 -5.91
N ILE A 46 -6.99 -4.86 -5.35
CA ILE A 46 -8.08 -3.93 -5.60
C ILE A 46 -7.54 -2.78 -6.44
N GLN A 47 -8.09 -2.57 -7.61
CA GLN A 47 -7.72 -1.48 -8.49
C GLN A 47 -8.57 -0.23 -8.17
N VAL A 48 -7.93 0.92 -8.02
CA VAL A 48 -8.62 2.20 -7.79
C VAL A 48 -8.63 2.99 -9.09
N LEU A 49 -9.70 2.82 -9.88
CA LEU A 49 -9.82 3.34 -11.24
C LEU A 49 -9.84 4.87 -11.33
N SER A 50 -10.23 5.55 -10.25
CA SER A 50 -10.26 7.03 -10.18
C SER A 50 -8.90 7.68 -9.88
N LEU A 51 -7.87 6.88 -9.60
CA LEU A 51 -6.50 7.35 -9.43
C LEU A 51 -5.67 7.05 -10.69
N GLU A 52 -4.76 7.95 -11.00
CA GLU A 52 -3.80 7.76 -12.09
C GLU A 52 -2.37 7.85 -11.55
N ARG A 53 -1.54 6.86 -11.90
CA ARG A 53 -0.14 6.74 -11.54
C ARG A 53 0.69 6.45 -12.81
N ASN A 54 2.00 6.32 -12.70
CA ASN A 54 2.84 5.96 -13.85
C ASN A 54 2.42 4.64 -14.51
N CYS A 55 1.91 3.69 -13.73
CA CYS A 55 1.37 2.41 -14.19
C CYS A 55 -0.11 2.45 -14.63
N GLY A 56 -0.71 3.62 -14.76
CA GLY A 56 -2.16 3.78 -14.94
C GLY A 56 -2.91 3.73 -13.61
N ALA A 57 -4.10 3.12 -13.59
CA ALA A 57 -4.87 2.95 -12.36
C ALA A 57 -4.16 1.96 -11.41
N PRO A 58 -3.77 2.40 -10.20
CA PRO A 58 -2.98 1.58 -9.28
C PRO A 58 -3.79 0.43 -8.69
N SER A 59 -3.10 -0.67 -8.40
CA SER A 59 -3.65 -1.87 -7.76
C SER A 59 -3.03 -2.08 -6.39
N TYR A 60 -3.86 -2.29 -5.38
CA TYR A 60 -3.47 -2.37 -3.98
C TYR A 60 -3.71 -3.76 -3.39
N ARG A 61 -2.73 -4.30 -2.68
CA ARG A 61 -2.89 -5.47 -1.82
C ARG A 61 -3.55 -5.07 -0.51
N GLY A 62 -4.03 -6.07 0.23
CA GLY A 62 -4.65 -5.84 1.53
C GLY A 62 -6.09 -5.35 1.44
N GLU A 63 -6.46 -4.40 2.28
CA GLU A 63 -7.80 -3.88 2.42
C GLU A 63 -7.83 -2.37 2.11
N ILE A 64 -8.85 -1.90 1.42
CA ILE A 64 -9.09 -0.48 1.20
C ILE A 64 -10.20 -0.01 2.14
N CYS A 65 -9.85 0.92 3.04
CA CYS A 65 -10.78 1.58 3.92
C CYS A 65 -11.16 2.94 3.31
N ILE A 66 -12.44 3.20 3.17
CA ILE A 66 -12.96 4.41 2.54
C ILE A 66 -13.86 5.12 3.52
N GLN A 67 -13.57 6.39 3.79
CA GLN A 67 -14.30 7.22 4.75
C GLN A 67 -14.64 8.57 4.12
N PRO A 68 -15.84 9.12 4.36
CA PRO A 68 -16.14 10.49 3.97
C PRO A 68 -15.29 11.47 4.79
N LYS A 69 -14.67 12.43 4.13
CA LYS A 69 -13.88 13.49 4.77
C LYS A 69 -13.89 14.76 3.93
N ASN A 70 -14.27 15.87 4.55
CA ASN A 70 -14.23 17.21 3.93
C ASN A 70 -14.99 17.32 2.59
N GLY A 71 -16.14 16.65 2.47
CA GLY A 71 -16.94 16.63 1.24
C GLY A 71 -16.42 15.70 0.14
N GLY A 72 -15.37 14.94 0.41
CA GLY A 72 -14.81 13.93 -0.47
C GLY A 72 -14.68 12.59 0.21
N LEU A 73 -13.84 11.72 -0.35
CA LEU A 73 -13.52 10.41 0.21
C LEU A 73 -12.04 10.35 0.58
N LEU A 74 -11.76 9.94 1.80
CA LEU A 74 -10.44 9.51 2.24
C LEU A 74 -10.30 8.02 1.94
N VAL A 75 -9.28 7.66 1.17
CA VAL A 75 -8.95 6.28 0.81
C VAL A 75 -7.70 5.87 1.56
N ILE A 76 -7.79 4.83 2.36
CA ILE A 76 -6.68 4.30 3.16
C ILE A 76 -6.45 2.84 2.75
N ASN A 77 -5.22 2.51 2.43
CA ASN A 77 -4.83 1.12 2.22
C ASN A 77 -4.25 0.53 3.52
N GLU A 78 -4.92 -0.47 4.05
CA GLU A 78 -4.44 -1.28 5.16
C GLU A 78 -3.78 -2.54 4.60
N VAL A 79 -2.47 -2.62 4.69
CA VAL A 79 -1.65 -3.60 3.99
C VAL A 79 -0.57 -4.18 4.90
N ASN A 80 -0.17 -5.42 4.65
CA ASN A 80 0.98 -6.03 5.32
C ASN A 80 2.27 -5.26 4.98
N LEU A 81 3.16 -5.10 5.95
CA LEU A 81 4.41 -4.34 5.78
C LEU A 81 5.27 -4.85 4.63
N GLU A 82 5.36 -6.16 4.43
CA GLU A 82 6.15 -6.72 3.31
C GLU A 82 5.52 -6.44 1.95
N ASP A 83 4.19 -6.52 1.85
CA ASP A 83 3.44 -6.15 0.64
C ASP A 83 3.54 -4.65 0.35
N TYR A 84 3.52 -3.81 1.39
CA TYR A 84 3.77 -2.38 1.26
C TYR A 84 5.17 -2.11 0.69
N VAL A 85 6.21 -2.74 1.25
CA VAL A 85 7.60 -2.58 0.77
C VAL A 85 7.74 -3.04 -0.68
N ALA A 86 7.08 -4.13 -1.08
CA ALA A 86 7.08 -4.60 -2.48
C ALA A 86 6.48 -3.57 -3.44
N GLY A 87 5.47 -2.81 -3.01
CA GLY A 87 4.87 -1.72 -3.79
C GLY A 87 5.68 -0.42 -3.78
N VAL A 88 6.59 -0.23 -2.82
CA VAL A 88 7.48 0.94 -2.74
C VAL A 88 8.68 0.80 -3.67
N ILE A 89 9.35 -0.36 -3.68
CA ILE A 89 10.62 -0.55 -4.38
C ILE A 89 10.57 -0.12 -5.85
N PRO A 90 9.58 -0.52 -6.68
CA PRO A 90 9.59 -0.17 -8.10
C PRO A 90 9.45 1.34 -8.37
N GLY A 91 8.90 2.09 -7.41
CA GLY A 91 8.80 3.54 -7.49
C GLY A 91 10.06 4.28 -7.07
N GLU A 92 10.89 3.65 -6.23
CA GLU A 92 12.06 4.28 -5.61
C GLU A 92 13.38 3.83 -6.23
N MET A 93 13.45 2.63 -6.80
CA MET A 93 14.70 2.08 -7.33
C MET A 93 14.50 1.30 -8.63
N PRO A 94 15.18 1.69 -9.72
CA PRO A 94 15.18 0.92 -10.96
C PRO A 94 15.76 -0.49 -10.77
N VAL A 95 15.09 -1.51 -11.31
CA VAL A 95 15.53 -2.91 -11.24
C VAL A 95 16.91 -3.14 -11.89
N SER A 96 17.30 -2.26 -12.83
CA SER A 96 18.60 -2.28 -13.49
C SER A 96 19.79 -2.05 -12.54
N TYR A 97 19.55 -1.57 -11.31
CA TYR A 97 20.60 -1.40 -10.31
C TYR A 97 21.04 -2.73 -9.67
N GLY A 98 20.30 -3.79 -9.93
CA GLY A 98 20.64 -5.16 -9.54
C GLY A 98 20.08 -5.58 -8.18
N GLU A 99 20.14 -6.88 -7.92
CA GLU A 99 19.50 -7.54 -6.80
C GLU A 99 19.94 -6.98 -5.43
N GLU A 100 21.22 -6.73 -5.23
CA GLU A 100 21.74 -6.24 -3.95
C GLU A 100 21.26 -4.81 -3.65
N ALA A 101 21.16 -3.97 -4.67
CA ALA A 101 20.61 -2.63 -4.52
C ALA A 101 19.11 -2.67 -4.11
N LEU A 102 18.34 -3.55 -4.74
CA LEU A 102 16.94 -3.75 -4.38
C LEU A 102 16.78 -4.29 -2.96
N LYS A 103 17.66 -5.19 -2.49
CA LYS A 103 17.67 -5.68 -1.10
C LYS A 103 17.96 -4.56 -0.10
N VAL A 104 18.96 -3.74 -0.38
CA VAL A 104 19.28 -2.57 0.47
C VAL A 104 18.07 -1.62 0.52
N GLN A 105 17.47 -1.33 -0.62
CA GLN A 105 16.25 -0.51 -0.70
C GLN A 105 15.11 -1.10 0.13
N ALA A 106 14.90 -2.43 0.05
CA ALA A 106 13.87 -3.11 0.82
C ALA A 106 14.08 -2.96 2.34
N VAL A 107 15.31 -3.12 2.81
CA VAL A 107 15.66 -2.95 4.23
C VAL A 107 15.47 -1.49 4.68
N CYS A 108 15.88 -0.52 3.86
CA CYS A 108 15.70 0.90 4.14
C CYS A 108 14.22 1.29 4.18
N ALA A 109 13.45 0.91 3.15
CA ALA A 109 12.02 1.20 3.05
C ALA A 109 11.22 0.58 4.21
N ARG A 110 11.52 -0.68 4.55
CA ARG A 110 10.92 -1.38 5.70
C ARG A 110 11.23 -0.69 7.01
N THR A 111 12.47 -0.26 7.22
CA THR A 111 12.88 0.45 8.44
C THR A 111 12.15 1.77 8.57
N PHE A 112 12.04 2.54 7.49
CA PHE A 112 11.29 3.79 7.44
C PHE A 112 9.81 3.57 7.81
N ALA A 113 9.15 2.63 7.11
CA ALA A 113 7.74 2.34 7.33
C ALA A 113 7.48 1.79 8.74
N TYR A 114 8.35 0.90 9.24
CA TYR A 114 8.19 0.33 10.59
C TYR A 114 8.31 1.39 11.69
N ARG A 115 9.18 2.39 11.52
CA ARG A 115 9.25 3.53 12.44
C ARG A 115 7.99 4.39 12.42
N ALA A 116 7.34 4.52 11.28
CA ALA A 116 6.12 5.31 11.16
C ALA A 116 4.92 4.69 11.90
N LEU A 117 4.96 3.40 12.23
CA LEU A 117 3.89 2.71 12.96
C LEU A 117 3.68 3.26 14.38
N ASP A 118 4.67 3.94 14.97
CA ASP A 118 4.56 4.55 16.30
C ASP A 118 3.73 5.85 16.30
N GLY A 119 3.28 6.31 15.14
CA GLY A 119 2.53 7.56 14.98
C GLY A 119 1.50 7.52 13.87
N THR A 120 0.95 8.69 13.58
CA THR A 120 0.04 8.91 12.46
C THR A 120 0.59 9.97 11.52
N PHE A 121 0.25 9.86 10.24
CA PHE A 121 0.58 10.88 9.26
C PHE A 121 -0.37 12.06 9.38
N ARG A 122 0.10 13.14 10.02
CA ARG A 122 -0.74 14.34 10.31
C ARG A 122 -2.03 13.96 11.05
N ASP A 123 -3.16 14.51 10.64
CA ASP A 123 -4.48 14.26 11.23
C ASP A 123 -5.27 13.14 10.50
N TYR A 124 -4.56 12.23 9.83
CA TYR A 124 -5.15 11.10 9.12
C TYR A 124 -5.01 9.80 9.94
N PRO A 125 -5.99 8.90 9.90
CA PRO A 125 -5.89 7.57 10.52
C PRO A 125 -5.03 6.62 9.66
N ALA A 126 -3.83 7.06 9.31
CA ALA A 126 -2.84 6.35 8.52
C ALA A 126 -1.44 6.68 9.04
N HIS A 127 -0.46 5.82 8.82
CA HIS A 127 0.92 6.03 9.27
C HIS A 127 1.75 6.79 8.24
N LEU A 128 1.45 6.63 6.98
CA LEU A 128 2.17 7.18 5.83
C LEU A 128 1.19 7.66 4.77
N ASP A 129 1.64 8.54 3.89
CA ASP A 129 1.00 8.82 2.62
C ASP A 129 1.72 8.09 1.47
N ASP A 130 1.16 8.13 0.27
CA ASP A 130 1.69 7.48 -0.93
C ASP A 130 2.54 8.40 -1.81
N THR A 131 3.02 9.52 -1.24
CA THR A 131 3.78 10.54 -1.95
C THR A 131 5.25 10.58 -1.51
N VAL A 132 6.03 11.42 -2.18
CA VAL A 132 7.42 11.73 -1.81
C VAL A 132 7.57 12.31 -0.39
N ALA A 133 6.48 12.73 0.26
CA ALA A 133 6.53 13.19 1.64
C ALA A 133 6.76 12.04 2.63
N SER A 134 6.40 10.83 2.24
CA SER A 134 6.69 9.58 2.96
C SER A 134 7.55 8.66 2.09
N GLN A 135 6.91 7.81 1.29
CA GLN A 135 7.53 6.92 0.32
C GLN A 135 6.61 6.79 -0.89
N VAL A 136 7.20 6.81 -2.08
CA VAL A 136 6.44 6.62 -3.32
C VAL A 136 5.88 5.19 -3.33
N TYR A 137 4.56 5.05 -3.29
CA TYR A 137 3.88 3.77 -3.16
C TYR A 137 2.94 3.52 -4.34
N ASN A 138 3.05 2.34 -4.96
CA ASN A 138 2.25 1.92 -6.12
C ASN A 138 2.23 2.91 -7.30
N GLN A 139 3.31 3.66 -7.52
CA GLN A 139 3.50 4.49 -8.71
C GLN A 139 3.87 3.67 -9.94
N ASN A 140 4.58 2.55 -9.73
CA ASN A 140 4.93 1.56 -10.74
C ASN A 140 4.42 0.18 -10.29
N GLU A 141 4.25 -0.72 -11.26
CA GLU A 141 3.83 -2.09 -10.95
C GLU A 141 4.94 -2.85 -10.20
N GLU A 142 4.51 -3.73 -9.29
CA GLU A 142 5.39 -4.70 -8.68
C GLU A 142 6.03 -5.59 -9.76
N CYS A 143 7.30 -5.92 -9.58
CA CYS A 143 8.02 -6.83 -10.47
C CYS A 143 8.59 -8.02 -9.69
N PRO A 144 8.90 -9.15 -10.36
CA PRO A 144 9.46 -10.33 -9.71
C PRO A 144 10.73 -10.03 -8.90
N GLU A 145 11.58 -9.14 -9.39
CA GLU A 145 12.83 -8.74 -8.75
C GLU A 145 12.60 -7.99 -7.43
N SER A 146 11.63 -7.08 -7.40
CA SER A 146 11.26 -6.36 -6.17
C SER A 146 10.67 -7.30 -5.13
N ILE A 147 9.77 -8.20 -5.54
CA ILE A 147 9.17 -9.21 -4.67
C ILE A 147 10.23 -10.15 -4.10
N GLN A 148 11.19 -10.58 -4.93
CA GLN A 148 12.29 -11.43 -4.50
C GLN A 148 13.18 -10.73 -3.47
N ALA A 149 13.58 -9.48 -3.72
CA ALA A 149 14.42 -8.70 -2.82
C ALA A 149 13.73 -8.52 -1.44
N VAL A 150 12.43 -8.24 -1.42
CA VAL A 150 11.63 -8.15 -0.19
C VAL A 150 11.60 -9.49 0.54
N SER A 151 11.34 -10.58 -0.18
CA SER A 151 11.28 -11.93 0.40
C SER A 151 12.62 -12.34 1.04
N GLN A 152 13.74 -12.09 0.36
CA GLN A 152 15.09 -12.45 0.83
C GLN A 152 15.55 -11.61 2.03
N THR A 153 14.99 -10.41 2.20
CA THR A 153 15.29 -9.50 3.32
C THR A 153 14.15 -9.40 4.33
N ARG A 154 13.21 -10.32 4.31
CA ARG A 154 12.00 -10.29 5.14
C ARG A 154 12.33 -10.06 6.61
N GLY A 155 11.67 -9.08 7.24
CA GLY A 155 11.82 -8.73 8.65
C GLY A 155 13.13 -8.04 9.01
N GLN A 156 14.06 -7.84 8.06
CA GLN A 156 15.31 -7.11 8.34
C GLN A 156 15.08 -5.61 8.38
N VAL A 157 15.59 -4.98 9.43
CA VAL A 157 15.54 -3.53 9.66
C VAL A 157 16.90 -3.03 10.14
N LEU A 158 17.16 -1.75 9.93
CA LEU A 158 18.40 -1.08 10.40
C LEU A 158 18.20 -0.52 11.80
N LYS A 159 19.17 -0.81 12.69
CA LYS A 159 19.22 -0.31 14.05
C LYS A 159 20.61 0.26 14.37
N ASN A 160 20.63 1.24 15.26
CA ASN A 160 21.82 1.74 15.92
C ASN A 160 21.70 1.54 17.44
N SER A 161 22.58 2.15 18.22
CA SER A 161 22.56 2.08 19.70
C SER A 161 21.30 2.69 20.33
N GLU A 162 20.58 3.56 19.62
CA GLU A 162 19.39 4.27 20.08
C GLU A 162 18.08 3.60 19.64
N GLY A 163 18.14 2.59 18.77
CA GLY A 163 16.98 1.87 18.23
C GLY A 163 16.94 1.84 16.70
N LEU A 164 15.74 1.93 16.12
CA LEU A 164 15.58 1.95 14.66
C LEU A 164 16.20 3.22 14.05
N THR A 165 17.08 3.04 13.08
CA THR A 165 17.75 4.15 12.40
C THR A 165 16.79 4.90 11.49
N ALA A 166 16.93 6.23 11.40
CA ALA A 166 16.30 6.99 10.33
C ALA A 166 16.96 6.64 8.99
N THR A 167 16.16 6.13 8.07
CA THR A 167 16.61 5.75 6.73
C THR A 167 15.99 6.70 5.71
N TYR A 168 16.77 7.67 5.26
CA TYR A 168 16.41 8.53 4.15
C TYR A 168 17.13 8.04 2.90
N PHE A 169 16.41 7.93 1.82
CA PHE A 169 16.95 7.55 0.52
C PHE A 169 16.33 8.45 -0.56
N PHE A 170 17.05 8.64 -1.63
CA PHE A 170 16.58 9.37 -2.80
C PHE A 170 17.27 8.78 -4.04
N SER A 171 16.58 8.78 -5.16
CA SER A 171 17.15 8.50 -6.46
C SER A 171 17.60 9.80 -7.12
N THR A 172 18.77 9.79 -7.72
CA THR A 172 19.30 10.91 -8.54
C THR A 172 19.14 10.59 -10.01
#